data_0e22a03e469aa12d9c5d9d2ad188a55b
#
_entry.id   0e22a03e469aa12d9c5d9d2ad188a55b
#
_cell.length_a   1.000
_cell.length_b   1.000
_cell.length_c   1.000
_cell.angle_alpha   90.00
_cell.angle_beta   90.00
_cell.angle_gamma   90.00
#
_symmetry.space_group_name_H-M   'P 1'
#
loop_
_entity.id
_entity.type
_entity.pdbx_description
1 polymer ?
#
loop_
_entity_poly.entity_id
_entity_poly.type
_entity_poly.pdbx_seq_one_letter_code
_entity_poly.pdbx_strand_id
1 'polypeptide(L)'
;MCPQWSTAGELVPLGQEDCLVLNVYVPEAALEAGAEQRAVMVWIHGGGLMFGSNAMNTGDKYSPWPLIDRDVIVVAVNYRLSYLGFLYMGTEAVPGNAGLRDQALALTWVRDNIASFGGDEGAVTIFGQSAGSWSVSFHLASPVSSG
;
A
#
# COMPACT_ATOMS: atom_id res chain seq x y z
N MET A 1 0.79 -8.45 -8.71
CA MET A 1 0.40 -7.05 -9.06
C MET A 1 -1.00 -7.03 -9.64
N CYS A 2 -1.70 -5.89 -9.54
CA CYS A 2 -3.02 -5.71 -10.14
C CYS A 2 -2.93 -5.55 -11.66
N PRO A 3 -4.04 -5.81 -12.42
CA PRO A 3 -4.05 -5.72 -13.86
C PRO A 3 -3.62 -4.35 -14.35
N GLN A 4 -2.66 -4.32 -15.26
CA GLN A 4 -2.06 -3.11 -15.82
C GLN A 4 -1.33 -3.41 -17.13
N TRP A 5 -0.94 -2.37 -17.85
CA TRP A 5 -0.11 -2.50 -19.03
C TRP A 5 1.38 -2.36 -18.68
N SER A 6 2.23 -3.12 -19.37
CA SER A 6 3.68 -2.95 -19.29
C SER A 6 4.09 -1.52 -19.66
N THR A 7 5.04 -0.97 -18.92
CA THR A 7 5.66 0.34 -19.22
C THR A 7 6.99 0.20 -19.97
N ALA A 8 7.41 -1.02 -20.29
CA ALA A 8 8.73 -1.34 -20.88
C ALA A 8 8.67 -1.58 -22.39
N GLY A 9 8.10 -0.63 -23.14
CA GLY A 9 8.18 -0.58 -24.61
C GLY A 9 7.05 -1.29 -25.36
N GLU A 10 6.72 -2.53 -25.09
CA GLU A 10 5.57 -3.21 -25.68
C GLU A 10 4.37 -3.19 -24.73
N LEU A 11 3.17 -2.90 -25.26
CA LEU A 11 1.92 -2.92 -24.49
C LEU A 11 1.49 -4.37 -24.25
N VAL A 12 2.02 -4.98 -23.21
CA VAL A 12 1.66 -6.33 -22.77
C VAL A 12 0.84 -6.22 -21.49
N PRO A 13 -0.31 -6.93 -21.39
CA PRO A 13 -1.09 -6.98 -20.15
C PRO A 13 -0.31 -7.74 -19.08
N LEU A 14 -0.24 -7.18 -17.88
CA LEU A 14 0.42 -7.74 -16.71
C LEU A 14 -0.56 -7.83 -15.54
N GLY A 15 -0.26 -8.73 -14.59
CA GLY A 15 -0.99 -8.87 -13.35
C GLY A 15 -2.22 -9.78 -13.45
N GLN A 16 -2.99 -9.80 -12.38
CA GLN A 16 -4.20 -10.62 -12.23
C GLN A 16 -5.19 -9.92 -11.31
N GLU A 17 -6.48 -10.27 -11.37
CA GLU A 17 -7.52 -9.63 -10.55
C GLU A 17 -7.36 -9.95 -9.06
N ASP A 18 -6.94 -11.16 -8.70
CA ASP A 18 -6.55 -11.51 -7.34
C ASP A 18 -5.19 -10.88 -7.01
N CYS A 19 -5.20 -9.61 -6.71
CA CYS A 19 -4.02 -8.77 -6.55
C CYS A 19 -3.98 -7.97 -5.23
N LEU A 20 -5.05 -7.98 -4.44
CA LEU A 20 -5.13 -7.22 -3.20
C LEU A 20 -4.32 -7.90 -2.08
N VAL A 21 -3.03 -7.91 -2.26
CA VAL A 21 -2.03 -8.42 -1.33
C VAL A 21 -1.11 -7.30 -0.89
N LEU A 22 -0.51 -7.46 0.28
CA LEU A 22 0.49 -6.55 0.81
C LEU A 22 1.75 -7.30 1.21
N ASN A 23 2.86 -6.61 1.30
CA ASN A 23 4.12 -7.11 1.84
C ASN A 23 4.39 -6.43 3.18
N VAL A 24 4.82 -7.20 4.16
CA VAL A 24 5.29 -6.69 5.46
C VAL A 24 6.78 -6.96 5.56
N TYR A 25 7.57 -5.91 5.69
CA TYR A 25 9.00 -5.95 5.91
C TYR A 25 9.27 -5.62 7.37
N VAL A 26 9.92 -6.52 8.09
CA VAL A 26 10.08 -6.45 9.54
C VAL A 26 11.55 -6.51 9.92
N PRO A 27 12.06 -5.62 10.78
CA PRO A 27 13.37 -5.79 11.42
C PRO A 27 13.41 -7.10 12.22
N GLU A 28 14.49 -7.86 12.13
CA GLU A 28 14.62 -9.14 12.82
C GLU A 28 14.40 -9.00 14.34
N ALA A 29 14.93 -7.94 14.93
CA ALA A 29 14.79 -7.64 16.35
C ALA A 29 13.33 -7.41 16.81
N ALA A 30 12.43 -7.02 15.90
CA ALA A 30 11.01 -6.83 16.25
C ALA A 30 10.25 -8.16 16.43
N LEU A 31 10.82 -9.28 15.97
CA LEU A 31 10.25 -10.63 16.09
C LEU A 31 10.73 -11.38 17.33
N GLU A 32 11.64 -10.81 18.10
CA GLU A 32 12.14 -11.42 19.34
C GLU A 32 11.07 -11.41 20.44
N ALA A 33 11.06 -12.45 21.26
CA ALA A 33 10.12 -12.55 22.37
C ALA A 33 10.34 -11.41 23.39
N GLY A 34 9.29 -10.62 23.63
CA GLY A 34 9.34 -9.49 24.55
C GLY A 34 9.94 -8.21 23.95
N ALA A 35 10.17 -8.17 22.63
CA ALA A 35 10.60 -6.93 21.96
C ALA A 35 9.55 -5.82 22.11
N GLU A 36 10.02 -4.59 22.17
CA GLU A 36 9.14 -3.43 22.09
C GLU A 36 8.49 -3.34 20.69
N GLN A 37 7.26 -2.85 20.61
CA GLN A 37 6.59 -2.65 19.33
C GLN A 37 7.26 -1.51 18.55
N ARG A 38 7.28 -1.65 17.21
CA ARG A 38 7.93 -0.73 16.28
C ARG A 38 6.92 0.16 15.59
N ALA A 39 7.33 1.40 15.30
CA ALA A 39 6.57 2.26 14.39
C ALA A 39 6.39 1.60 13.03
N VAL A 40 5.24 1.85 12.39
CA VAL A 40 4.84 1.24 11.12
C VAL A 40 4.71 2.32 10.06
N MET A 41 5.28 2.08 8.89
CA MET A 41 5.14 2.95 7.73
C MET A 41 4.46 2.20 6.57
N VAL A 42 3.30 2.68 6.14
CA VAL A 42 2.53 2.06 5.05
C VAL A 42 2.80 2.79 3.74
N TRP A 43 3.45 2.08 2.81
CA TRP A 43 3.80 2.57 1.49
C TRP A 43 2.68 2.40 0.49
N ILE A 44 2.28 3.51 -0.15
CA ILE A 44 1.35 3.54 -1.27
C ILE A 44 2.12 3.93 -2.52
N HIS A 45 2.23 3.01 -3.49
CA HIS A 45 3.00 3.23 -4.70
C HIS A 45 2.35 4.26 -5.63
N GLY A 46 3.17 4.91 -6.46
CA GLY A 46 2.73 5.80 -7.53
C GLY A 46 2.38 5.05 -8.82
N GLY A 47 2.49 5.77 -9.94
CA GLY A 47 2.20 5.24 -11.27
C GLY A 47 0.93 5.80 -11.89
N GLY A 48 0.55 7.05 -11.53
CA GLY A 48 -0.61 7.76 -12.13
C GLY A 48 -1.95 7.07 -11.91
N LEU A 49 -2.09 6.20 -10.92
CA LEU A 49 -3.24 5.32 -10.69
C LEU A 49 -3.47 4.29 -11.83
N MET A 50 -2.52 4.13 -12.73
CA MET A 50 -2.63 3.28 -13.93
C MET A 50 -1.71 2.05 -13.88
N PHE A 51 -0.57 2.15 -13.22
CA PHE A 51 0.43 1.09 -13.08
C PHE A 51 1.17 1.17 -11.74
N GLY A 52 1.95 0.15 -11.44
CA GLY A 52 2.72 0.04 -10.20
C GLY A 52 2.37 -1.21 -9.40
N SER A 53 3.07 -1.41 -8.31
CA SER A 53 2.83 -2.54 -7.39
C SER A 53 3.47 -2.30 -6.02
N ASN A 54 3.15 -3.18 -5.07
CA ASN A 54 3.77 -3.25 -3.75
C ASN A 54 5.20 -3.84 -3.75
N ALA A 55 5.77 -4.12 -4.92
CA ALA A 55 7.14 -4.62 -5.01
C ALA A 55 8.12 -3.48 -4.68
N MET A 56 8.75 -3.59 -3.51
CA MET A 56 9.87 -2.74 -3.11
C MET A 56 11.16 -3.53 -3.30
N ASN A 57 11.84 -3.29 -4.43
CA ASN A 57 13.02 -4.05 -4.80
C ASN A 57 14.30 -3.51 -4.13
N THR A 58 15.21 -4.42 -3.80
CA THR A 58 16.57 -4.08 -3.37
C THR A 58 17.33 -3.43 -4.51
N GLY A 59 17.71 -2.17 -4.35
CA GLY A 59 18.45 -1.40 -5.35
C GLY A 59 17.61 -0.35 -6.09
N ASP A 60 16.32 -0.35 -5.92
CA ASP A 60 15.43 0.68 -6.47
C ASP A 60 15.27 1.87 -5.52
N LYS A 61 14.75 2.99 -6.08
CA LYS A 61 14.46 4.23 -5.34
C LYS A 61 13.59 4.04 -4.10
N TYR A 62 12.84 2.95 -4.04
CA TYR A 62 11.82 2.67 -3.02
C TYR A 62 12.13 1.42 -2.21
N SER A 63 13.42 1.12 -2.03
CA SER A 63 13.85 0.01 -1.18
C SER A 63 13.38 0.19 0.27
N PRO A 64 12.83 -0.85 0.94
CA PRO A 64 12.42 -0.76 2.34
C PRO A 64 13.59 -0.74 3.32
N TRP A 65 14.76 -1.25 2.91
CA TRP A 65 15.91 -1.52 3.78
C TRP A 65 16.40 -0.32 4.57
N PRO A 66 16.48 0.92 4.03
CA PRO A 66 16.88 2.07 4.82
C PRO A 66 15.96 2.42 6.00
N LEU A 67 14.70 1.98 5.95
CA LEU A 67 13.75 2.12 7.05
C LEU A 67 13.85 0.93 8.01
N ILE A 68 14.01 -0.28 7.49
CA ILE A 68 14.24 -1.49 8.27
C ILE A 68 15.51 -1.35 9.12
N ASP A 69 16.60 -0.81 8.55
CA ASP A 69 17.85 -0.52 9.26
C ASP A 69 17.68 0.54 10.38
N ARG A 70 16.56 1.26 10.40
CA ARG A 70 16.16 2.22 11.45
C ARG A 70 15.09 1.68 12.39
N ASP A 71 14.91 0.37 12.38
CA ASP A 71 13.99 -0.34 13.26
C ASP A 71 12.49 0.06 13.06
N VAL A 72 12.12 0.34 11.80
CA VAL A 72 10.75 0.67 11.37
C VAL A 72 10.18 -0.48 10.54
N ILE A 73 8.96 -0.91 10.85
CA ILE A 73 8.23 -1.86 10.01
C ILE A 73 7.66 -1.14 8.79
N VAL A 74 7.85 -1.73 7.60
CA VAL A 74 7.32 -1.19 6.35
C VAL A 74 6.27 -2.12 5.77
N VAL A 75 5.08 -1.58 5.48
CA VAL A 75 4.01 -2.32 4.79
C VAL A 75 3.80 -1.71 3.41
N ALA A 76 3.97 -2.49 2.35
CA ALA A 76 3.74 -2.04 0.99
C ALA A 76 2.45 -2.67 0.44
N VAL A 77 1.53 -1.85 -0.05
CA VAL A 77 0.18 -2.29 -0.43
C VAL A 77 -0.05 -2.22 -1.93
N ASN A 78 -0.82 -3.18 -2.45
CA ASN A 78 -1.43 -3.09 -3.77
C ASN A 78 -2.83 -2.47 -3.67
N TYR A 79 -3.26 -1.87 -4.76
CA TYR A 79 -4.63 -1.40 -4.96
C TYR A 79 -5.01 -1.51 -6.44
N ARG A 80 -6.29 -1.62 -6.75
CA ARG A 80 -6.77 -1.69 -8.15
C ARG A 80 -6.47 -0.39 -8.88
N LEU A 81 -6.11 -0.54 -10.14
CA LEU A 81 -5.59 0.50 -11.00
C LEU A 81 -6.51 0.75 -12.19
N SER A 82 -6.28 1.88 -12.89
CA SER A 82 -6.94 2.20 -14.15
C SER A 82 -8.48 2.09 -14.03
N TYR A 83 -9.15 1.56 -15.02
CA TYR A 83 -10.61 1.41 -15.03
C TYR A 83 -11.12 0.50 -13.90
N LEU A 84 -10.40 -0.57 -13.55
CA LEU A 84 -10.81 -1.47 -12.46
C LEU A 84 -10.79 -0.80 -11.08
N GLY A 85 -9.91 0.18 -10.89
CA GLY A 85 -9.79 0.93 -9.64
C GLY A 85 -10.59 2.22 -9.60
N PHE A 86 -10.81 2.89 -10.76
CA PHE A 86 -11.25 4.28 -10.77
C PHE A 86 -12.38 4.62 -11.75
N LEU A 87 -12.96 3.63 -12.46
CA LEU A 87 -14.12 3.87 -13.29
C LEU A 87 -15.30 4.35 -12.42
N TYR A 88 -15.91 5.47 -12.83
CA TYR A 88 -17.09 6.03 -12.20
C TYR A 88 -18.21 6.19 -13.24
N MET A 89 -19.37 5.61 -12.98
CA MET A 89 -20.56 5.72 -13.83
C MET A 89 -21.75 6.36 -13.12
N GLY A 90 -21.59 6.82 -11.89
CA GLY A 90 -22.66 7.43 -11.11
C GLY A 90 -23.76 6.44 -10.70
N THR A 91 -23.49 5.15 -10.75
CA THR A 91 -24.42 4.09 -10.36
C THR A 91 -23.95 3.36 -9.12
N GLU A 92 -24.85 2.70 -8.41
CA GLU A 92 -24.51 1.87 -7.26
C GLU A 92 -23.56 0.72 -7.63
N ALA A 93 -23.69 0.16 -8.83
CA ALA A 93 -22.84 -0.92 -9.32
C ALA A 93 -21.41 -0.44 -9.67
N VAL A 94 -21.25 0.84 -10.06
CA VAL A 94 -19.94 1.43 -10.42
C VAL A 94 -19.80 2.80 -9.74
N PRO A 95 -19.63 2.82 -8.42
CA PRO A 95 -19.62 4.03 -7.60
C PRO A 95 -18.30 4.80 -7.64
N GLY A 96 -17.27 4.26 -8.32
CA GLY A 96 -15.92 4.82 -8.39
C GLY A 96 -15.06 4.59 -7.14
N ASN A 97 -13.82 5.05 -7.21
CA ASN A 97 -12.84 5.04 -6.11
C ASN A 97 -12.56 3.64 -5.50
N ALA A 98 -12.74 2.57 -6.28
CA ALA A 98 -12.48 1.21 -5.80
C ALA A 98 -11.02 1.05 -5.33
N GLY A 99 -10.04 1.63 -6.07
CA GLY A 99 -8.64 1.61 -5.66
C GLY A 99 -8.36 2.34 -4.34
N LEU A 100 -9.05 3.47 -4.05
CA LEU A 100 -8.94 4.13 -2.73
C LEU A 100 -9.57 3.30 -1.61
N ARG A 101 -10.66 2.59 -1.90
CA ARG A 101 -11.29 1.67 -0.93
C ARG A 101 -10.39 0.47 -0.64
N ASP A 102 -9.65 -0.03 -1.66
CA ASP A 102 -8.65 -1.08 -1.48
C ASP A 102 -7.52 -0.62 -0.54
N GLN A 103 -7.07 0.63 -0.69
CA GLN A 103 -6.08 1.22 0.22
C GLN A 103 -6.64 1.36 1.65
N ALA A 104 -7.87 1.83 1.82
CA ALA A 104 -8.51 1.92 3.13
C ALA A 104 -8.66 0.54 3.78
N LEU A 105 -9.00 -0.49 3.00
CA LEU A 105 -9.05 -1.88 3.48
C LEU A 105 -7.68 -2.36 3.95
N ALA A 106 -6.61 -2.03 3.21
CA ALA A 106 -5.24 -2.36 3.62
C ALA A 106 -4.84 -1.65 4.92
N LEU A 107 -5.24 -0.38 5.13
CA LEU A 107 -5.02 0.32 6.40
C LEU A 107 -5.78 -0.32 7.55
N THR A 108 -7.01 -0.76 7.31
CA THR A 108 -7.79 -1.55 8.29
C THR A 108 -7.06 -2.85 8.65
N TRP A 109 -6.55 -3.56 7.64
CA TRP A 109 -5.77 -4.78 7.87
C TRP A 109 -4.51 -4.52 8.71
N VAL A 110 -3.79 -3.43 8.44
CA VAL A 110 -2.61 -3.03 9.23
C VAL A 110 -3.01 -2.81 10.69
N ARG A 111 -4.03 -1.99 10.96
CA ARG A 111 -4.53 -1.75 12.33
C ARG A 111 -4.85 -3.07 13.06
N ASP A 112 -5.52 -3.99 12.38
CA ASP A 112 -6.05 -5.19 13.01
C ASP A 112 -5.00 -6.32 13.16
N ASN A 113 -3.87 -6.27 12.43
CA ASN A 113 -2.93 -7.39 12.34
C ASN A 113 -1.47 -7.05 12.63
N ILE A 114 -1.06 -5.78 12.54
CA ILE A 114 0.38 -5.44 12.54
C ILE A 114 1.07 -5.74 13.87
N ALA A 115 0.33 -5.78 14.97
CA ALA A 115 0.85 -6.19 16.27
C ALA A 115 1.43 -7.61 16.26
N SER A 116 0.87 -8.52 15.43
CA SER A 116 1.40 -9.88 15.24
C SER A 116 2.75 -9.92 14.54
N PHE A 117 3.17 -8.81 13.93
CA PHE A 117 4.46 -8.62 13.27
C PHE A 117 5.41 -7.73 14.10
N GLY A 118 5.07 -7.44 15.37
CA GLY A 118 5.85 -6.57 16.24
C GLY A 118 5.63 -5.08 15.97
N GLY A 119 4.57 -4.69 15.25
CA GLY A 119 4.22 -3.30 14.98
C GLY A 119 3.28 -2.70 16.01
N ASP A 120 3.40 -1.38 16.20
CA ASP A 120 2.50 -0.58 17.04
C ASP A 120 1.36 -0.03 16.16
N GLU A 121 0.14 -0.52 16.37
CA GLU A 121 -1.05 -0.03 15.67
C GLU A 121 -1.38 1.43 16.00
N GLY A 122 -0.89 1.96 17.12
CA GLY A 122 -1.03 3.36 17.51
C GLY A 122 0.01 4.29 16.86
N ALA A 123 1.04 3.73 16.21
CA ALA A 123 2.15 4.48 15.60
C ALA A 123 2.28 4.19 14.10
N VAL A 124 1.16 4.29 13.35
CA VAL A 124 1.10 4.04 11.90
C VAL A 124 1.17 5.34 11.12
N THR A 125 2.12 5.42 10.18
CA THR A 125 2.27 6.55 9.25
C THR A 125 2.07 6.07 7.81
N ILE A 126 1.20 6.73 7.04
CA ILE A 126 1.04 6.48 5.61
C ILE A 126 1.94 7.41 4.80
N PHE A 127 2.59 6.90 3.77
CA PHE A 127 3.42 7.68 2.87
C PHE A 127 3.36 7.13 1.45
N GLY A 128 3.72 7.95 0.48
CA GLY A 128 3.65 7.54 -0.92
C GLY A 128 4.39 8.51 -1.83
N GLN A 129 4.53 8.13 -3.09
CA GLN A 129 5.17 8.93 -4.13
C GLN A 129 4.20 9.16 -5.29
N SER A 130 4.20 10.37 -5.90
CA SER A 130 3.34 10.69 -7.05
C SER A 130 1.87 10.42 -6.75
N ALA A 131 1.19 9.58 -7.53
CA ALA A 131 -0.20 9.19 -7.28
C ALA A 131 -0.41 8.55 -5.89
N GLY A 132 0.61 7.89 -5.31
CA GLY A 132 0.59 7.44 -3.94
C GLY A 132 0.52 8.58 -2.94
N SER A 133 1.20 9.71 -3.19
CA SER A 133 1.11 10.90 -2.34
C SER A 133 -0.26 11.61 -2.49
N TRP A 134 -0.88 11.57 -3.68
CA TRP A 134 -2.27 12.01 -3.84
C TRP A 134 -3.21 11.16 -3.00
N SER A 135 -3.01 9.84 -3.02
CA SER A 135 -3.79 8.91 -2.19
C SER A 135 -3.68 9.24 -0.71
N VAL A 136 -2.46 9.51 -0.21
CA VAL A 136 -2.25 9.96 1.19
C VAL A 136 -3.07 11.22 1.48
N SER A 137 -3.07 12.21 0.58
CA SER A 137 -3.86 13.44 0.75
C SER A 137 -5.36 13.16 0.75
N PHE A 138 -5.84 12.22 -0.07
CA PHE A 138 -7.24 11.82 -0.08
C PHE A 138 -7.64 11.11 1.22
N HIS A 139 -6.77 10.25 1.78
CA HIS A 139 -7.02 9.61 3.07
C HIS A 139 -7.10 10.60 4.22
N LEU A 140 -6.28 11.66 4.23
CA LEU A 140 -6.36 12.73 5.24
C LEU A 140 -7.70 13.47 5.22
N ALA A 141 -8.32 13.58 4.04
CA ALA A 141 -9.62 14.26 3.85
C ALA A 141 -10.83 13.31 3.93
N SER A 142 -10.60 11.99 3.95
CA SER A 142 -11.66 10.99 3.84
C SER A 142 -12.18 10.55 5.20
N PRO A 143 -13.48 10.66 5.48
CA PRO A 143 -14.07 10.12 6.72
C PRO A 143 -14.01 8.58 6.80
N VAL A 144 -13.74 7.89 5.68
CA VAL A 144 -13.60 6.43 5.64
C VAL A 144 -12.24 5.98 6.18
N SER A 145 -11.23 6.84 6.10
CA SER A 145 -9.84 6.54 6.46
C SER A 145 -9.39 7.25 7.74
N SER A 146 -10.17 8.20 8.25
CA SER A 146 -9.94 8.83 9.55
C SER A 146 -10.34 7.81 10.63
N GLY A 147 -9.35 7.14 11.21
CA GLY A 147 -9.51 6.22 12.33
C GLY A 147 -9.73 6.93 13.65
#